data_5ba4e32b4ad43af64fefcaa0c0824fde
#
_entry.id   5ba4e32b4ad43af64fefcaa0c0824fde
#
_cell.length_a   1.000
_cell.length_b   1.000
_cell.length_c   1.000
_cell.angle_alpha   90.00
_cell.angle_beta   90.00
_cell.angle_gamma   90.00
#
_symmetry.space_group_name_H-M   'P 1'
#
loop_
_entity.id
_entity.type
_entity.pdbx_description
1 polymer ?
#
loop_
_entity_poly.entity_id
_entity_poly.type
_entity_poly.pdbx_seq_one_letter_code
_entity_poly.pdbx_strand_id
1 'polypeptide(L)'
;NNELSSSFYTLSVDNRGCNRKVTLRCHEKELVGELPQARYGHTLSVVNSRGKTACVLFGGRSYMPPGERNTENWNCMVDCPPQIYLIDLEFGCCSAHTLPELTDGQSFHLALARENCVYFLGGHIASTDCRPPRLFKLRVELFLGSPLLSCEILNDGLSITSAIATPIGSSHEYIILGGYQSDSQKSMLCTYIAIDDVGICIKPREPPEWSSEISQSRTWFGGTLEKGSALIAVPSGTNPTPTDAYYFYQLNFQQEGNREDPTQTCSQESTDL
;
A
#
# COMPACT_ATOMS: atom_id res chain seq x y z
N ASN A 1 -8.24 18.29 -14.46
CA ASN A 1 -8.20 17.06 -15.25
C ASN A 1 -7.81 15.91 -14.33
N ASN A 2 -8.66 14.88 -14.24
CA ASN A 2 -8.40 13.67 -13.48
C ASN A 2 -7.71 12.65 -14.38
N GLU A 3 -6.57 13.01 -14.97
CA GLU A 3 -5.80 12.11 -15.82
C GLU A 3 -4.81 11.30 -14.97
N LEU A 4 -4.67 10.03 -15.29
CA LEU A 4 -3.64 9.19 -14.70
C LEU A 4 -2.27 9.60 -15.24
N SER A 5 -1.25 9.60 -14.37
CA SER A 5 0.13 9.87 -14.74
C SER A 5 0.97 8.59 -14.68
N SER A 6 1.94 8.48 -15.58
CA SER A 6 3.02 7.49 -15.54
C SER A 6 4.33 8.08 -15.01
N SER A 7 4.33 9.33 -14.57
CA SER A 7 5.53 10.00 -14.05
C SER A 7 6.00 9.36 -12.74
N PHE A 8 7.30 9.26 -12.58
CA PHE A 8 7.96 8.78 -11.37
C PHE A 8 8.64 9.94 -10.65
N TYR A 9 8.35 10.10 -9.38
CA TYR A 9 8.86 11.20 -8.56
C TYR A 9 9.66 10.68 -7.37
N THR A 10 10.73 11.38 -7.05
CA THR A 10 11.47 11.21 -5.80
C THR A 10 11.18 12.38 -4.86
N LEU A 11 10.89 12.08 -3.61
CA LEU A 11 10.69 13.08 -2.56
C LEU A 11 11.88 13.05 -1.59
N SER A 12 12.56 14.18 -1.47
CA SER A 12 13.59 14.36 -0.46
C SER A 12 13.09 15.28 0.66
N VAL A 13 13.41 14.88 1.89
CA VAL A 13 13.06 15.62 3.10
C VAL A 13 14.33 16.16 3.72
N ASP A 14 14.46 17.49 3.80
CA ASP A 14 15.60 18.15 4.47
C ASP A 14 15.11 18.82 5.74
N ASN A 15 15.54 18.31 6.89
CA ASN A 15 15.21 18.82 8.22
C ASN A 15 16.43 19.42 8.94
N ARG A 16 17.53 19.75 8.21
CA ARG A 16 18.78 20.27 8.76
C ARG A 16 18.73 21.75 9.18
N GLY A 17 17.56 22.37 9.18
CA GLY A 17 17.39 23.77 9.59
C GLY A 17 17.29 23.95 11.11
N CYS A 18 18.08 24.92 11.67
CA CYS A 18 18.02 25.29 13.09
C CYS A 18 16.62 25.75 13.59
N ASN A 19 15.71 26.03 12.66
CA ASN A 19 14.39 26.63 12.94
C ASN A 19 13.21 25.63 12.82
N ARG A 20 13.43 24.32 12.96
CA ARG A 20 12.38 23.29 12.76
C ARG A 20 11.67 23.34 11.40
N LYS A 21 12.25 24.03 10.42
CA LYS A 21 11.66 24.12 9.09
C LYS A 21 12.03 22.88 8.29
N VAL A 22 11.03 22.07 8.00
CA VAL A 22 11.17 20.93 7.07
C VAL A 22 11.02 21.45 5.64
N THR A 23 11.98 21.13 4.78
CA THR A 23 11.89 21.44 3.36
C THR A 23 11.67 20.14 2.59
N LEU A 24 10.58 20.11 1.84
CA LEU A 24 10.27 19.01 0.93
C LEU A 24 10.65 19.41 -0.48
N ARG A 25 11.37 18.53 -1.18
CA ARG A 25 11.72 18.71 -2.59
C ARG A 25 11.24 17.49 -3.36
N CYS A 26 10.41 17.73 -4.35
CA CYS A 26 9.91 16.71 -5.27
C CYS A 26 10.64 16.87 -6.61
N HIS A 27 11.23 15.80 -7.10
CA HIS A 27 11.93 15.77 -8.39
C HIS A 27 11.32 14.66 -9.24
N GLU A 28 10.93 15.01 -10.45
CA GLU A 28 10.58 14.00 -11.45
C GLU A 28 11.87 13.31 -11.90
N LYS A 29 11.84 11.98 -11.89
CA LYS A 29 12.94 11.15 -12.35
C LYS A 29 12.52 10.49 -13.66
N GLU A 30 13.28 10.75 -14.71
CA GLU A 30 13.10 10.07 -15.97
C GLU A 30 13.45 8.59 -15.83
N LEU A 31 12.53 7.73 -16.26
CA LEU A 31 12.74 6.29 -16.33
C LEU A 31 12.94 5.88 -17.78
N VAL A 32 13.80 4.87 -18.01
CA VAL A 32 14.07 4.29 -19.32
C VAL A 32 13.80 2.78 -19.32
N GLY A 33 13.50 2.22 -20.48
CA GLY A 33 13.22 0.79 -20.64
C GLY A 33 11.75 0.49 -20.80
N GLU A 34 11.26 -0.58 -20.20
CA GLU A 34 9.86 -1.00 -20.27
C GLU A 34 9.04 -0.31 -19.18
N LEU A 35 8.41 0.79 -19.53
CA LEU A 35 7.72 1.65 -18.57
C LEU A 35 6.32 1.15 -18.25
N PRO A 36 5.87 1.26 -16.98
CA PRO A 36 4.49 0.97 -16.62
C PRO A 36 3.56 2.02 -17.23
N GLN A 37 2.40 1.58 -17.72
CA GLN A 37 1.33 2.51 -18.12
C GLN A 37 0.82 3.31 -16.89
N ALA A 38 0.25 4.49 -17.15
CA ALA A 38 -0.38 5.33 -16.14
C ALA A 38 -1.46 4.55 -15.37
N ARG A 39 -1.40 4.59 -14.03
CA ARG A 39 -2.24 3.74 -13.18
C ARG A 39 -2.48 4.33 -11.79
N TYR A 40 -3.50 3.83 -11.11
CA TYR A 40 -3.76 4.10 -9.69
C TYR A 40 -4.10 2.80 -8.94
N GLY A 41 -4.06 2.82 -7.62
CA GLY A 41 -4.33 1.62 -6.79
C GLY A 41 -3.27 0.52 -6.93
N HIS A 42 -2.09 0.86 -7.45
CA HIS A 42 -0.90 0.01 -7.46
C HIS A 42 -0.13 0.12 -6.14
N THR A 43 0.83 -0.75 -5.96
CA THR A 43 1.81 -0.64 -4.88
C THR A 43 3.22 -0.43 -5.42
N LEU A 44 4.04 0.28 -4.64
CA LEU A 44 5.45 0.50 -4.89
C LEU A 44 6.22 0.14 -3.63
N SER A 45 7.10 -0.86 -3.72
CA SER A 45 7.86 -1.39 -2.60
C SER A 45 9.34 -1.33 -2.87
N VAL A 46 10.13 -0.97 -1.87
CA VAL A 46 11.59 -0.98 -1.96
C VAL A 46 12.11 -2.34 -1.51
N VAL A 47 12.99 -2.93 -2.31
CA VAL A 47 13.69 -4.18 -2.01
C VAL A 47 15.19 -3.96 -2.04
N ASN A 48 15.89 -4.69 -1.18
CA ASN A 48 17.34 -4.69 -1.11
C ASN A 48 17.85 -6.11 -1.33
N SER A 49 18.70 -6.30 -2.32
CA SER A 49 19.31 -7.57 -2.62
C SER A 49 20.76 -7.37 -2.98
N ARG A 50 21.67 -8.06 -2.29
CA ARG A 50 23.10 -8.04 -2.58
C ARG A 50 23.74 -6.64 -2.60
N GLY A 51 23.27 -5.74 -1.72
CA GLY A 51 23.75 -4.36 -1.64
C GLY A 51 23.20 -3.43 -2.71
N LYS A 52 22.28 -3.89 -3.56
CA LYS A 52 21.55 -3.07 -4.53
C LYS A 52 20.12 -2.83 -4.07
N THR A 53 19.61 -1.66 -4.43
CA THR A 53 18.22 -1.25 -4.09
C THR A 53 17.42 -1.05 -5.37
N ALA A 54 16.23 -1.62 -5.40
CA ALA A 54 15.28 -1.42 -6.48
C ALA A 54 13.86 -1.19 -5.94
N CYS A 55 12.98 -0.58 -6.75
CA CYS A 55 11.55 -0.54 -6.49
C CYS A 55 10.84 -1.62 -7.28
N VAL A 56 9.90 -2.29 -6.62
CA VAL A 56 8.95 -3.22 -7.22
C VAL A 56 7.60 -2.53 -7.32
N LEU A 57 7.10 -2.35 -8.54
CA LEU A 57 5.76 -1.83 -8.80
C LEU A 57 4.88 -2.98 -9.29
N PHE A 58 3.69 -3.12 -8.69
CA PHE A 58 2.73 -4.16 -9.06
C PHE A 58 1.30 -3.66 -9.05
N GLY A 59 0.49 -4.21 -9.97
CA GLY A 59 -0.95 -4.04 -10.02
C GLY A 59 -1.43 -2.64 -10.38
N GLY A 60 -2.62 -2.31 -9.92
CA GLY A 60 -3.31 -1.06 -10.20
C GLY A 60 -4.30 -1.16 -11.35
N ARG A 61 -4.98 -0.05 -11.60
CA ARG A 61 -5.96 0.14 -12.68
C ARG A 61 -5.55 1.26 -13.60
N SER A 62 -5.91 1.10 -14.85
CA SER A 62 -5.74 2.10 -15.88
C SER A 62 -7.02 2.28 -16.68
N TYR A 63 -7.08 3.31 -17.48
CA TYR A 63 -8.16 3.47 -18.43
C TYR A 63 -8.12 2.33 -19.47
N MET A 64 -9.29 1.84 -19.80
CA MET A 64 -9.47 0.99 -20.98
C MET A 64 -8.89 1.67 -22.22
N PRO A 65 -8.26 0.92 -23.14
CA PRO A 65 -7.72 1.50 -24.37
C PRO A 65 -8.77 2.34 -25.12
N PRO A 66 -8.39 3.46 -25.73
CA PRO A 66 -9.35 4.38 -26.36
C PRO A 66 -10.29 3.74 -27.38
N GLY A 67 -9.81 2.72 -28.13
CA GLY A 67 -10.61 2.00 -29.13
C GLY A 67 -11.64 1.03 -28.54
N GLU A 68 -11.53 0.72 -27.25
CA GLU A 68 -12.43 -0.19 -26.53
C GLU A 68 -13.43 0.56 -25.65
N ARG A 69 -13.25 1.89 -25.49
CA ARG A 69 -14.16 2.74 -24.72
C ARG A 69 -15.41 3.04 -25.53
N ASN A 70 -16.57 2.77 -24.97
CA ASN A 70 -17.83 3.28 -25.53
C ASN A 70 -18.17 4.65 -24.91
N THR A 71 -19.07 5.38 -25.55
CA THR A 71 -19.50 6.72 -25.10
C THR A 71 -20.24 6.70 -23.77
N GLU A 72 -20.82 5.56 -23.39
CA GLU A 72 -21.56 5.39 -22.12
C GLU A 72 -20.61 5.08 -20.95
N ASN A 73 -19.44 4.48 -21.23
CA ASN A 73 -18.43 4.07 -20.27
C ASN A 73 -17.10 4.82 -20.42
N TRP A 74 -17.16 6.14 -20.62
CA TRP A 74 -15.97 6.97 -20.83
C TRP A 74 -14.93 6.87 -19.71
N ASN A 75 -15.35 6.44 -18.51
CA ASN A 75 -14.51 6.26 -17.31
C ASN A 75 -14.28 4.78 -16.98
N CYS A 76 -14.35 3.90 -17.98
CA CYS A 76 -14.15 2.48 -17.76
C CYS A 76 -12.70 2.20 -17.37
N MET A 77 -12.52 1.66 -16.18
CA MET A 77 -11.22 1.30 -15.62
C MET A 77 -11.07 -0.21 -15.65
N VAL A 78 -9.90 -0.65 -16.08
CA VAL A 78 -9.52 -2.07 -16.11
C VAL A 78 -8.28 -2.30 -15.27
N ASP A 79 -8.14 -3.50 -14.74
CA ASP A 79 -6.90 -3.87 -14.05
C ASP A 79 -5.73 -3.84 -15.04
N CYS A 80 -4.60 -3.33 -14.58
CA CYS A 80 -3.37 -3.42 -15.35
C CYS A 80 -2.95 -4.89 -15.48
N PRO A 81 -2.24 -5.27 -16.57
CA PRO A 81 -1.71 -6.61 -16.71
C PRO A 81 -0.91 -7.06 -15.48
N PRO A 82 -0.90 -8.36 -15.15
CA PRO A 82 -0.23 -8.90 -13.96
C PRO A 82 1.29 -8.97 -14.15
N GLN A 83 1.90 -7.83 -14.46
CA GLN A 83 3.33 -7.67 -14.64
C GLN A 83 3.95 -7.01 -13.42
N ILE A 84 5.12 -7.49 -13.05
CA ILE A 84 6.00 -6.86 -12.08
C ILE A 84 6.93 -5.90 -12.82
N TYR A 85 6.95 -4.65 -12.42
CA TYR A 85 7.95 -3.71 -12.90
C TYR A 85 9.03 -3.55 -11.84
N LEU A 86 10.27 -3.76 -12.26
CA LEU A 86 11.44 -3.55 -11.43
C LEU A 86 12.15 -2.28 -11.87
N ILE A 87 12.29 -1.33 -10.96
CA ILE A 87 12.88 -0.02 -11.22
C ILE A 87 14.19 0.10 -10.44
N ASP A 88 15.30 0.17 -11.16
CA ASP A 88 16.60 0.48 -10.59
C ASP A 88 16.64 1.96 -10.19
N LEU A 89 16.81 2.23 -8.89
CA LEU A 89 16.76 3.59 -8.38
C LEU A 89 18.04 4.40 -8.69
N GLU A 90 19.14 3.73 -8.93
CA GLU A 90 20.40 4.38 -9.26
C GLU A 90 20.39 4.90 -10.71
N PHE A 91 20.06 4.02 -11.66
CA PHE A 91 20.15 4.31 -13.08
C PHE A 91 18.81 4.76 -13.71
N GLY A 92 17.69 4.57 -13.02
CA GLY A 92 16.36 4.86 -13.57
C GLY A 92 15.90 3.85 -14.63
N CYS A 93 16.53 2.68 -14.70
CA CYS A 93 16.16 1.63 -15.63
C CYS A 93 14.93 0.87 -15.11
N CYS A 94 13.94 0.66 -15.98
CA CYS A 94 12.73 -0.09 -15.68
C CYS A 94 12.63 -1.31 -16.59
N SER A 95 12.32 -2.46 -16.00
CA SER A 95 12.07 -3.71 -16.73
C SER A 95 10.74 -4.33 -16.29
N ALA A 96 10.00 -4.91 -17.24
CA ALA A 96 8.74 -5.61 -17.00
C ALA A 96 8.96 -7.12 -16.98
N HIS A 97 8.37 -7.79 -16.01
CA HIS A 97 8.50 -9.23 -15.81
C HIS A 97 7.13 -9.86 -15.68
N THR A 98 6.88 -10.89 -16.46
CA THR A 98 5.68 -11.73 -16.38
C THR A 98 6.03 -13.01 -15.64
N LEU A 99 5.27 -13.33 -14.60
CA LEU A 99 5.44 -14.53 -13.80
C LEU A 99 4.20 -15.42 -13.97
N PRO A 100 4.37 -16.73 -14.19
CA PRO A 100 3.25 -17.63 -14.48
C PRO A 100 2.27 -17.76 -13.32
N GLU A 101 2.71 -17.49 -12.08
CA GLU A 101 1.88 -17.53 -10.90
C GLU A 101 0.92 -16.33 -10.80
N LEU A 102 1.22 -15.23 -11.51
CA LEU A 102 0.40 -14.02 -11.52
C LEU A 102 -0.51 -14.04 -12.75
N THR A 103 -1.71 -14.60 -12.61
CA THR A 103 -2.65 -14.81 -13.73
C THR A 103 -3.55 -13.61 -13.99
N ASP A 104 -3.84 -12.82 -12.95
CA ASP A 104 -4.80 -11.72 -13.03
C ASP A 104 -4.18 -10.43 -12.53
N GLY A 105 -4.57 -9.31 -13.15
CA GLY A 105 -4.34 -8.00 -12.58
C GLY A 105 -5.12 -7.80 -11.30
N GLN A 106 -4.58 -7.01 -10.40
CA GLN A 106 -5.24 -6.65 -9.14
C GLN A 106 -4.88 -5.25 -8.71
N SER A 107 -5.76 -4.63 -7.94
CA SER A 107 -5.63 -3.26 -7.48
C SER A 107 -5.98 -3.14 -6.00
N PHE A 108 -5.49 -2.08 -5.34
CA PHE A 108 -5.77 -1.77 -3.93
C PHE A 108 -5.35 -2.88 -2.95
N HIS A 109 -4.40 -3.73 -3.33
CA HIS A 109 -3.78 -4.72 -2.48
C HIS A 109 -2.77 -4.06 -1.53
N LEU A 110 -2.39 -4.76 -0.48
CA LEU A 110 -1.26 -4.37 0.38
C LEU A 110 0.03 -4.97 -0.16
N ALA A 111 1.15 -4.27 0.06
CA ALA A 111 2.48 -4.77 -0.21
C ALA A 111 3.36 -4.55 1.03
N LEU A 112 3.93 -5.64 1.55
CA LEU A 112 4.81 -5.64 2.71
C LEU A 112 6.20 -6.10 2.27
N ALA A 113 7.18 -5.21 2.32
CA ALA A 113 8.54 -5.52 1.90
C ALA A 113 9.40 -5.96 3.09
N ARG A 114 10.19 -7.01 2.87
CA ARG A 114 11.24 -7.47 3.78
C ARG A 114 12.46 -7.88 2.97
N GLU A 115 13.57 -7.17 3.15
CA GLU A 115 14.82 -7.44 2.45
C GLU A 115 14.62 -7.50 0.93
N ASN A 116 14.81 -8.67 0.33
CA ASN A 116 14.62 -8.92 -1.09
C ASN A 116 13.26 -9.56 -1.42
N CYS A 117 12.32 -9.59 -0.49
CA CYS A 117 10.99 -10.14 -0.69
C CYS A 117 9.91 -9.07 -0.56
N VAL A 118 8.83 -9.22 -1.33
CA VAL A 118 7.59 -8.45 -1.19
C VAL A 118 6.42 -9.42 -1.07
N TYR A 119 5.59 -9.22 -0.06
CA TYR A 119 4.36 -9.97 0.15
C TYR A 119 3.18 -9.11 -0.29
N PHE A 120 2.39 -9.60 -1.24
CA PHE A 120 1.19 -8.94 -1.72
C PHE A 120 -0.04 -9.62 -1.14
N LEU A 121 -0.87 -8.85 -0.44
CA LEU A 121 -2.05 -9.37 0.28
C LEU A 121 -3.33 -8.75 -0.26
N GLY A 122 -4.33 -9.59 -0.48
CA GLY A 122 -5.66 -9.15 -0.88
C GLY A 122 -5.69 -8.52 -2.26
N GLY A 123 -6.48 -7.46 -2.37
CA GLY A 123 -6.69 -6.73 -3.60
C GLY A 123 -8.05 -7.00 -4.22
N HIS A 124 -8.39 -6.22 -5.23
CA HIS A 124 -9.62 -6.31 -5.98
C HIS A 124 -9.32 -6.62 -7.44
N ILE A 125 -10.07 -7.52 -8.03
CA ILE A 125 -10.04 -7.87 -9.45
C ILE A 125 -11.27 -7.24 -10.10
N ALA A 126 -11.05 -6.26 -10.99
CA ALA A 126 -12.13 -5.49 -11.59
C ALA A 126 -12.99 -6.33 -12.54
N SER A 127 -12.39 -7.24 -13.29
CA SER A 127 -13.09 -8.08 -14.28
C SER A 127 -14.15 -9.00 -13.66
N THR A 128 -13.95 -9.43 -12.42
CA THR A 128 -14.88 -10.34 -11.70
C THR A 128 -15.55 -9.68 -10.51
N ASP A 129 -15.23 -8.43 -10.25
CA ASP A 129 -15.67 -7.64 -9.06
C ASP A 129 -15.47 -8.41 -7.74
N CYS A 130 -14.37 -9.13 -7.62
CA CYS A 130 -14.10 -9.95 -6.45
C CYS A 130 -12.86 -9.50 -5.66
N ARG A 131 -12.82 -9.88 -4.38
CA ARG A 131 -11.71 -9.63 -3.45
C ARG A 131 -11.22 -10.98 -2.90
N PRO A 132 -10.47 -11.73 -3.69
CA PRO A 132 -10.01 -13.05 -3.26
C PRO A 132 -9.00 -12.96 -2.11
N PRO A 133 -8.96 -13.96 -1.22
CA PRO A 133 -7.96 -14.04 -0.17
C PRO A 133 -6.60 -14.44 -0.76
N ARG A 134 -5.97 -13.53 -1.49
CA ARG A 134 -4.68 -13.76 -2.15
C ARG A 134 -3.53 -13.38 -1.23
N LEU A 135 -2.48 -14.17 -1.35
CA LEU A 135 -1.19 -13.90 -0.74
C LEU A 135 -0.09 -14.44 -1.66
N PHE A 136 0.74 -13.53 -2.16
CA PHE A 136 1.89 -13.87 -2.98
C PHE A 136 3.16 -13.40 -2.30
N LYS A 137 4.21 -14.21 -2.40
CA LYS A 137 5.57 -13.85 -2.02
C LYS A 137 6.41 -13.72 -3.28
N LEU A 138 6.79 -12.50 -3.61
CA LEU A 138 7.76 -12.20 -4.66
C LEU A 138 9.15 -12.12 -4.05
N ARG A 139 10.11 -12.89 -4.57
CA ARG A 139 11.53 -12.76 -4.24
C ARG A 139 12.25 -12.12 -5.42
N VAL A 140 13.11 -11.17 -5.14
CA VAL A 140 13.90 -10.42 -6.12
C VAL A 140 15.39 -10.60 -5.82
N GLU A 141 16.13 -11.20 -6.75
CA GLU A 141 17.58 -11.33 -6.68
C GLU A 141 18.21 -10.41 -7.73
N LEU A 142 18.96 -9.41 -7.27
CA LEU A 142 19.60 -8.42 -8.13
C LEU A 142 21.05 -8.85 -8.49
N PHE A 143 21.20 -9.53 -9.62
CA PHE A 143 22.50 -9.89 -10.15
C PHE A 143 23.09 -8.79 -11.05
N LEU A 144 24.38 -8.90 -11.34
CA LEU A 144 25.03 -8.09 -12.40
C LEU A 144 24.52 -8.62 -13.75
N GLY A 145 23.71 -7.80 -14.42
CA GLY A 145 23.22 -8.07 -15.78
C GLY A 145 21.73 -8.34 -15.89
N SER A 146 21.15 -9.24 -15.09
CA SER A 146 19.71 -9.50 -15.13
C SER A 146 19.17 -9.86 -13.75
N PRO A 147 18.05 -9.26 -13.33
CA PRO A 147 17.37 -9.66 -12.11
C PRO A 147 16.73 -11.05 -12.28
N LEU A 148 16.71 -11.83 -11.20
CA LEU A 148 15.94 -13.06 -11.12
C LEU A 148 14.75 -12.83 -10.19
N LEU A 149 13.55 -13.09 -10.69
CA LEU A 149 12.31 -13.00 -9.93
C LEU A 149 11.70 -14.38 -9.79
N SER A 150 11.20 -14.68 -8.62
CA SER A 150 10.37 -15.87 -8.38
C SER A 150 9.17 -15.48 -7.53
N CYS A 151 8.02 -16.08 -7.85
CA CYS A 151 6.77 -15.85 -7.14
C CYS A 151 6.26 -17.16 -6.55
N GLU A 152 5.74 -17.09 -5.34
CA GLU A 152 5.14 -18.20 -4.63
C GLU A 152 3.74 -17.79 -4.19
N ILE A 153 2.73 -18.62 -4.48
CA ILE A 153 1.38 -18.44 -3.95
C ILE A 153 1.36 -19.08 -2.56
N LEU A 154 1.01 -18.30 -1.56
CA LEU A 154 0.90 -18.77 -0.18
C LEU A 154 -0.58 -18.98 0.18
N ASN A 155 -0.82 -19.88 1.14
CA ASN A 155 -2.13 -20.06 1.74
C ASN A 155 -2.42 -18.95 2.77
N ASP A 156 -3.63 -18.90 3.28
CA ASP A 156 -4.06 -18.04 4.37
C ASP A 156 -3.96 -16.52 4.09
N GLY A 157 -4.23 -16.12 2.85
CA GLY A 157 -4.33 -14.71 2.47
C GLY A 157 -5.54 -13.98 3.09
N LEU A 158 -5.54 -12.67 2.96
CA LEU A 158 -6.64 -11.81 3.42
C LEU A 158 -7.50 -11.34 2.24
N SER A 159 -8.82 -11.45 2.39
CA SER A 159 -9.80 -10.88 1.46
C SER A 159 -10.04 -9.40 1.82
N ILE A 160 -9.09 -8.52 1.49
CA ILE A 160 -9.11 -7.12 1.90
C ILE A 160 -8.57 -6.21 0.80
N THR A 161 -9.16 -5.01 0.67
CA THR A 161 -8.69 -3.97 -0.25
C THR A 161 -8.63 -2.62 0.44
N SER A 162 -7.77 -1.72 -0.01
CA SER A 162 -7.67 -0.34 0.48
C SER A 162 -7.43 -0.23 1.99
N ALA A 163 -6.76 -1.21 2.58
CA ALA A 163 -6.34 -1.16 3.97
C ALA A 163 -5.02 -0.39 4.13
N ILE A 164 -4.72 -0.03 5.36
CA ILE A 164 -3.47 0.62 5.75
C ILE A 164 -2.61 -0.42 6.47
N ALA A 165 -1.33 -0.50 6.12
CA ALA A 165 -0.35 -1.31 6.82
C ALA A 165 0.65 -0.40 7.53
N THR A 166 0.75 -0.50 8.85
CA THR A 166 1.68 0.27 9.68
C THR A 166 2.69 -0.66 10.31
N PRO A 167 4.00 -0.48 10.08
CA PRO A 167 5.02 -1.27 10.76
C PRO A 167 5.06 -0.93 12.24
N ILE A 168 5.19 -1.97 13.07
CA ILE A 168 5.35 -1.86 14.53
C ILE A 168 6.65 -2.54 14.97
N GLY A 169 7.21 -2.08 16.08
CA GLY A 169 8.39 -2.73 16.66
C GLY A 169 9.64 -2.74 15.79
N SER A 170 10.42 -3.81 15.90
CA SER A 170 11.80 -3.87 15.41
C SER A 170 11.97 -4.12 13.92
N SER A 171 10.95 -4.44 13.16
CA SER A 171 11.01 -4.63 11.71
C SER A 171 10.21 -5.78 11.21
N HIS A 172 9.42 -5.89 10.37
CA HIS A 172 8.67 -7.04 9.79
C HIS A 172 7.42 -7.45 10.57
N GLU A 173 7.00 -6.61 11.51
CA GLU A 173 5.70 -6.70 12.15
C GLU A 173 4.84 -5.52 11.73
N TYR A 174 3.58 -5.80 11.44
CA TYR A 174 2.66 -4.80 10.90
C TYR A 174 1.29 -4.92 11.58
N ILE A 175 0.63 -3.79 11.75
CA ILE A 175 -0.81 -3.73 12.01
C ILE A 175 -1.50 -3.32 10.71
N ILE A 176 -2.48 -4.11 10.30
CA ILE A 176 -3.36 -3.81 9.18
C ILE A 176 -4.66 -3.23 9.71
N LEU A 177 -5.05 -2.09 9.20
CA LEU A 177 -6.21 -1.34 9.65
C LEU A 177 -7.19 -1.06 8.51
N GLY A 178 -8.47 -1.25 8.78
CA GLY A 178 -9.55 -0.88 7.89
C GLY A 178 -9.62 -1.71 6.61
N GLY A 179 -9.98 -1.05 5.54
CA GLY A 179 -10.19 -1.67 4.23
C GLY A 179 -11.60 -2.18 4.00
N TYR A 180 -11.80 -2.87 2.88
CA TYR A 180 -13.07 -3.48 2.47
C TYR A 180 -12.89 -4.98 2.33
N GLN A 181 -13.84 -5.75 2.84
CA GLN A 181 -13.91 -7.20 2.67
C GLN A 181 -14.70 -7.59 1.40
N SER A 182 -14.86 -8.90 1.18
CA SER A 182 -15.48 -9.48 -0.01
C SER A 182 -16.90 -9.00 -0.28
N ASP A 183 -17.66 -8.66 0.75
CA ASP A 183 -19.05 -8.17 0.66
C ASP A 183 -19.15 -6.65 0.43
N SER A 184 -18.06 -5.99 0.15
CA SER A 184 -17.95 -4.53 -0.01
C SER A 184 -18.30 -3.74 1.26
N GLN A 185 -18.49 -4.41 2.38
CA GLN A 185 -18.66 -3.72 3.67
C GLN A 185 -17.29 -3.21 4.14
N LYS A 186 -17.31 -2.03 4.74
CA LYS A 186 -16.12 -1.47 5.36
C LYS A 186 -15.71 -2.38 6.52
N SER A 187 -14.53 -2.94 6.43
CA SER A 187 -13.96 -3.71 7.52
C SER A 187 -13.32 -2.77 8.52
N MET A 188 -13.72 -2.90 9.78
CA MET A 188 -13.00 -2.29 10.92
C MET A 188 -11.87 -3.22 11.39
N LEU A 189 -11.41 -4.07 10.51
CA LEU A 189 -10.41 -5.10 10.78
C LEU A 189 -9.15 -4.49 11.40
N CYS A 190 -8.69 -5.13 12.45
CA CYS A 190 -7.36 -4.94 12.98
C CYS A 190 -6.65 -6.29 12.93
N THR A 191 -5.60 -6.39 12.14
CA THR A 191 -4.89 -7.64 11.93
C THR A 191 -3.40 -7.42 12.17
N TYR A 192 -2.81 -8.26 13.01
CA TYR A 192 -1.37 -8.30 13.18
C TYR A 192 -0.74 -9.25 12.15
N ILE A 193 0.31 -8.79 11.53
CA ILE A 193 1.10 -9.58 10.59
C ILE A 193 2.56 -9.55 11.02
N ALA A 194 3.17 -10.72 11.15
CA ALA A 194 4.60 -10.87 11.32
C ALA A 194 5.20 -11.63 10.14
N ILE A 195 6.32 -11.15 9.64
CA ILE A 195 7.09 -11.79 8.57
C ILE A 195 8.45 -12.19 9.13
N ASP A 196 8.73 -13.47 9.20
CA ASP A 196 10.00 -14.01 9.65
C ASP A 196 10.72 -14.81 8.53
N ASP A 197 11.78 -15.52 8.85
CA ASP A 197 12.54 -16.31 7.89
C ASP A 197 11.78 -17.55 7.43
N VAL A 198 10.82 -18.02 8.23
CA VAL A 198 9.98 -19.18 7.93
C VAL A 198 8.83 -18.79 7.00
N GLY A 199 8.27 -17.59 7.17
CA GLY A 199 7.16 -17.13 6.37
C GLY A 199 6.41 -15.93 6.93
N ILE A 200 5.10 -15.93 6.71
CA ILE A 200 4.18 -14.89 7.15
C ILE A 200 3.17 -15.49 8.15
N CYS A 201 2.98 -14.81 9.26
CA CYS A 201 1.99 -15.17 10.27
C CYS A 201 0.94 -14.06 10.34
N ILE A 202 -0.33 -14.41 10.16
CA ILE A 202 -1.46 -13.48 10.19
C ILE A 202 -2.33 -13.82 11.40
N LYS A 203 -2.52 -12.86 12.30
CA LYS A 203 -3.33 -13.03 13.51
C LYS A 203 -4.38 -11.92 13.59
N PRO A 204 -5.67 -12.26 13.58
CA PRO A 204 -6.70 -11.28 13.90
C PRO A 204 -6.46 -10.68 15.30
N ARG A 205 -6.72 -9.39 15.44
CA ARG A 205 -6.74 -8.70 16.72
C ARG A 205 -8.08 -8.01 16.90
N GLU A 206 -8.44 -7.81 18.14
CA GLU A 206 -9.58 -6.94 18.44
C GLU A 206 -9.24 -5.52 17.96
N PRO A 207 -10.15 -4.89 17.19
CA PRO A 207 -9.95 -3.52 16.79
C PRO A 207 -9.96 -2.62 18.03
N PRO A 208 -9.19 -1.51 18.02
CA PRO A 208 -9.29 -0.51 19.07
C PRO A 208 -10.72 0.06 19.12
N GLU A 209 -11.12 0.59 20.28
CA GLU A 209 -12.36 1.36 20.38
C GLU A 209 -12.25 2.61 19.48
N TRP A 210 -12.93 2.54 18.36
CA TRP A 210 -12.98 3.64 17.40
C TRP A 210 -13.91 4.74 17.89
N SER A 211 -13.53 5.99 17.71
CA SER A 211 -14.46 7.09 17.92
C SER A 211 -15.67 6.97 16.97
N SER A 212 -16.80 7.60 17.35
CA SER A 212 -18.02 7.57 16.55
C SER A 212 -17.80 8.09 15.12
N GLU A 213 -16.93 9.06 14.95
CA GLU A 213 -16.58 9.65 13.65
C GLU A 213 -15.86 8.64 12.76
N ILE A 214 -14.88 7.91 13.30
CA ILE A 214 -14.17 6.87 12.57
C ILE A 214 -15.11 5.73 12.21
N SER A 215 -15.93 5.26 13.15
CA SER A 215 -16.83 4.12 12.91
C SER A 215 -17.95 4.45 11.94
N GLN A 216 -18.42 5.69 11.87
CA GLN A 216 -19.47 6.13 10.95
C GLN A 216 -18.94 6.51 9.56
N SER A 217 -17.67 6.86 9.44
CA SER A 217 -17.11 7.24 8.15
C SER A 217 -17.01 6.04 7.20
N ARG A 218 -17.46 6.23 5.96
CA ARG A 218 -17.35 5.22 4.89
C ARG A 218 -15.98 5.17 4.24
N THR A 219 -15.25 6.28 4.32
CA THR A 219 -13.91 6.41 3.72
C THR A 219 -12.97 7.06 4.71
N TRP A 220 -11.76 6.56 4.79
CA TRP A 220 -10.67 7.17 5.50
C TRP A 220 -9.38 6.88 4.77
N PHE A 221 -8.47 7.82 4.88
CA PHE A 221 -7.16 7.75 4.29
C PHE A 221 -6.15 7.65 5.41
N GLY A 222 -5.03 7.06 5.15
CA GLY A 222 -4.02 7.01 6.17
C GLY A 222 -2.70 6.49 5.66
N GLY A 223 -1.72 6.53 6.52
CA GLY A 223 -0.39 6.05 6.26
C GLY A 223 0.42 5.96 7.54
N THR A 224 1.58 5.38 7.42
CA THR A 224 2.55 5.31 8.51
C THR A 224 3.20 6.67 8.73
N LEU A 225 3.22 7.17 9.97
CA LEU A 225 4.01 8.33 10.35
C LEU A 225 5.44 7.91 10.69
N GLU A 226 5.55 6.94 11.58
CA GLU A 226 6.80 6.35 12.05
C GLU A 226 6.53 4.95 12.58
N LYS A 227 7.54 4.23 13.01
CA LYS A 227 7.36 2.89 13.57
C LYS A 227 6.40 2.93 14.77
N GLY A 228 5.36 2.12 14.69
CA GLY A 228 4.33 2.02 15.72
C GLY A 228 3.32 3.16 15.73
N SER A 229 3.30 4.00 14.69
CA SER A 229 2.38 5.12 14.61
C SER A 229 1.79 5.27 13.21
N ALA A 230 0.48 5.49 13.14
CA ALA A 230 -0.25 5.76 11.90
C ALA A 230 -1.06 7.05 12.01
N LEU A 231 -1.16 7.79 10.91
CA LEU A 231 -2.09 8.90 10.77
C LEU A 231 -3.29 8.44 9.96
N ILE A 232 -4.48 8.74 10.45
CA ILE A 232 -5.74 8.51 9.76
C ILE A 232 -6.45 9.84 9.57
N ALA A 233 -6.86 10.14 8.34
CA ALA A 233 -7.70 11.28 8.00
C ALA A 233 -9.12 10.78 7.71
N VAL A 234 -10.09 11.28 8.44
CA VAL A 234 -11.50 10.91 8.35
C VAL A 234 -12.30 12.15 7.92
N PRO A 235 -13.06 12.10 6.82
CA PRO A 235 -13.88 13.23 6.42
C PRO A 235 -14.99 13.50 7.42
N SER A 236 -15.31 14.76 7.63
CA SER A 236 -16.33 15.22 8.59
C SER A 236 -17.78 14.91 8.20
N GLY A 237 -18.01 14.35 7.02
CA GLY A 237 -19.35 14.05 6.50
C GLY A 237 -19.49 12.60 6.01
N THR A 238 -20.74 12.14 5.90
CA THR A 238 -21.05 10.79 5.39
C THR A 238 -20.88 10.65 3.88
N ASN A 239 -20.92 11.76 3.14
CA ASN A 239 -20.69 11.84 1.69
C ASN A 239 -19.70 12.98 1.42
N PRO A 240 -18.38 12.77 1.62
CA PRO A 240 -17.39 13.82 1.57
C PRO A 240 -17.28 14.46 0.18
N THR A 241 -17.26 15.76 0.17
CA THR A 241 -16.88 16.58 -0.99
C THR A 241 -15.42 16.99 -0.86
N PRO A 242 -14.75 17.42 -1.95
CA PRO A 242 -13.36 17.90 -1.88
C PRO A 242 -13.12 19.10 -0.95
N THR A 243 -14.20 19.79 -0.54
CA THR A 243 -14.18 20.98 0.32
C THR A 243 -14.50 20.66 1.78
N ASP A 244 -14.81 19.42 2.12
CA ASP A 244 -15.15 19.05 3.48
C ASP A 244 -13.90 19.06 4.39
N ALA A 245 -14.11 19.40 5.65
CA ALA A 245 -13.08 19.30 6.65
C ALA A 245 -12.73 17.83 6.95
N TYR A 246 -11.52 17.60 7.40
CA TYR A 246 -11.04 16.29 7.82
C TYR A 246 -10.64 16.33 9.29
N TYR A 247 -11.00 15.27 10.02
CA TYR A 247 -10.44 14.99 11.32
C TYR A 247 -9.21 14.13 11.16
N PHE A 248 -8.15 14.47 11.88
CA PHE A 248 -6.90 13.72 11.86
C PHE A 248 -6.73 12.99 13.19
N TYR A 249 -6.47 11.70 13.11
CA TYR A 249 -6.22 10.84 14.27
C TYR A 249 -4.84 10.21 14.15
N GLN A 250 -4.04 10.37 15.18
CA GLN A 250 -2.81 9.62 15.33
C GLN A 250 -3.08 8.38 16.17
N LEU A 251 -2.76 7.22 15.63
CA LEU A 251 -2.82 5.94 16.31
C LEU A 251 -1.42 5.50 16.68
N ASN A 252 -1.20 5.19 17.95
CA ASN A 252 0.08 4.71 18.46
C ASN A 252 -0.08 3.26 18.89
N PHE A 253 0.76 2.38 18.35
CA PHE A 253 0.78 0.96 18.66
C PHE A 253 2.00 0.66 19.51
N GLN A 254 1.78 0.19 20.73
CA GLN A 254 2.87 -0.27 21.58
C GLN A 254 3.21 -1.72 21.26
N GLN A 255 4.51 -2.03 21.22
CA GLN A 255 4.99 -3.40 21.18
C GLN A 255 4.62 -4.07 22.52
N GLU A 256 4.00 -5.25 22.48
CA GLU A 256 3.79 -6.04 23.67
C GLU A 256 5.14 -6.51 24.25
N GLY A 257 5.76 -5.63 25.07
CA GLY A 257 6.87 -6.01 25.93
C GLY A 257 6.29 -6.51 27.25
N ASN A 258 6.39 -7.81 27.49
CA ASN A 258 6.09 -8.49 28.76
C ASN A 258 4.87 -7.98 29.56
N ARG A 259 3.76 -8.64 29.31
CA ARG A 259 2.58 -8.79 30.19
C ARG A 259 2.36 -7.73 31.25
N GLU A 260 1.71 -6.65 30.90
CA GLU A 260 0.75 -5.95 31.71
C GLU A 260 -0.32 -5.38 30.76
N ASP A 261 -1.60 -5.46 31.12
CA ASP A 261 -2.77 -5.12 30.30
C ASP A 261 -2.59 -3.80 29.53
N PRO A 262 -2.80 -3.77 28.20
CA PRO A 262 -2.68 -2.53 27.45
C PRO A 262 -3.90 -1.63 27.69
N THR A 263 -3.79 -0.70 28.60
CA THR A 263 -4.66 0.48 28.60
C THR A 263 -4.29 1.32 27.38
N GLN A 264 -5.06 1.21 26.32
CA GLN A 264 -4.97 2.06 25.14
C GLN A 264 -5.36 3.49 25.50
N THR A 265 -4.41 4.39 25.51
CA THR A 265 -4.69 5.82 25.59
C THR A 265 -4.82 6.38 24.17
N CYS A 266 -6.05 6.67 23.78
CA CYS A 266 -6.36 7.47 22.61
C CYS A 266 -6.21 8.95 23.03
N SER A 267 -5.11 9.61 22.67
CA SER A 267 -4.98 11.05 22.84
C SER A 267 -5.58 11.76 21.63
N GLN A 268 -6.69 12.46 21.82
CA GLN A 268 -7.24 13.40 20.86
C GLN A 268 -6.50 14.73 21.00
N GLU A 269 -5.68 15.09 20.03
CA GLU A 269 -5.31 16.47 19.80
C GLU A 269 -6.03 16.95 18.55
N SER A 270 -7.08 17.74 18.75
CA SER A 270 -7.73 18.50 17.67
C SER A 270 -6.88 19.73 17.38
N THR A 271 -6.20 19.74 16.26
CA THR A 271 -5.63 20.97 15.70
C THR A 271 -6.56 21.48 14.64
N ASP A 272 -7.27 22.55 14.95
CA ASP A 272 -7.91 23.43 13.96
C ASP A 272 -6.79 24.10 13.14
N LEU A 273 -6.80 23.88 11.85
CA LEU A 273 -6.03 24.61 10.84
C LEU A 273 -6.96 25.45 9.99
#